data_e820881857388d66a6482b2bfc0c9ddd
#
_entry.id   e820881857388d66a6482b2bfc0c9ddd
#
_cell.length_a   1.000
_cell.length_b   1.000
_cell.length_c   1.000
_cell.angle_alpha   90.00
_cell.angle_beta   90.00
_cell.angle_gamma   90.00
#
_symmetry.space_group_name_H-M   'P 1'
#
loop_
_entity.id
_entity.type
_entity.pdbx_description
1 polymer ?
#
loop_
_entity_poly.entity_id
_entity_poly.type
_entity_poly.pdbx_seq_one_letter_code
_entity_poly.pdbx_strand_id
1 'polypeptide(L)'
;MKLRSLRVFTLIPLLFLFMSSCGTTSDFKGVDLKLEILPDTVTDFLYVKMNYEFDVKDEFSGLDDDYRIFVHFWRLKTKEMLLQDDHTPGKPFSQWKTGEHVRYSRMIFIPKFFNEYDIDFEGYEEIRLTVGLYKPAQEKETKFILYQKVLNVESASLNAPELWHDAGWNQPEHDQKIKDPNYQSWRWTKKTAVCIVQNPRKESLLIIRGGVDKSKIPDQKVIFKINDQVLEEFLPETARFEKEYVIAPGKMGSEENFKLIIETDKTFIPSELDANVNDDRELGIQIFFLYFRENTR
;
A
#
# COMPACT_ATOMS: atom_id res chain seq x y z
N MET A 1 -33.36 71.07 12.51
CA MET A 1 -32.84 70.19 13.56
C MET A 1 -32.81 68.76 13.04
N LYS A 2 -31.64 68.28 12.53
CA LYS A 2 -31.47 66.94 11.92
C LYS A 2 -30.78 66.04 12.92
N LEU A 3 -31.49 65.02 13.40
CA LEU A 3 -30.90 63.95 14.21
C LEU A 3 -30.05 63.01 13.33
N ARG A 4 -28.75 62.90 13.64
CA ARG A 4 -27.85 61.90 13.07
C ARG A 4 -27.99 60.62 13.88
N SER A 5 -28.42 59.54 13.20
CA SER A 5 -28.43 58.19 13.77
C SER A 5 -27.01 57.61 13.79
N LEU A 6 -26.54 57.31 14.98
CA LEU A 6 -25.24 56.62 15.22
C LEU A 6 -25.46 55.12 15.01
N ARG A 7 -24.88 54.55 13.92
CA ARG A 7 -24.83 53.10 13.74
C ARG A 7 -23.66 52.53 14.53
N VAL A 8 -23.99 51.79 15.56
CA VAL A 8 -23.04 50.99 16.30
C VAL A 8 -22.76 49.72 15.51
N PHE A 9 -21.52 49.61 14.99
CA PHE A 9 -21.02 48.37 14.41
C PHE A 9 -20.58 47.45 15.54
N THR A 10 -21.38 46.42 15.79
CA THR A 10 -20.96 45.33 16.73
C THR A 10 -20.05 44.39 15.95
N LEU A 11 -18.75 44.46 16.25
CA LEU A 11 -17.77 43.44 15.80
C LEU A 11 -18.05 42.15 16.56
N ILE A 12 -18.57 41.15 15.89
CA ILE A 12 -18.64 39.77 16.41
C ILE A 12 -17.27 39.14 16.14
N PRO A 13 -16.52 38.74 17.18
CA PRO A 13 -15.28 38.02 17.00
C PRO A 13 -15.64 36.62 16.45
N LEU A 14 -15.18 36.34 15.23
CA LEU A 14 -15.27 35.04 14.62
C LEU A 14 -14.32 34.10 15.37
N LEU A 15 -14.88 33.35 16.32
CA LEU A 15 -14.17 32.32 17.08
C LEU A 15 -13.92 31.15 16.12
N PHE A 16 -12.71 31.10 15.54
CA PHE A 16 -12.23 29.92 14.87
C PHE A 16 -12.09 28.79 15.91
N LEU A 17 -13.12 27.97 16.01
CA LEU A 17 -13.00 26.65 16.64
C LEU A 17 -12.08 25.81 15.77
N PHE A 18 -10.81 25.71 16.18
CA PHE A 18 -9.97 24.61 15.77
C PHE A 18 -10.65 23.33 16.27
N MET A 19 -11.35 22.65 15.38
CA MET A 19 -11.79 21.28 15.61
C MET A 19 -10.52 20.42 15.62
N SER A 20 -9.87 20.35 16.77
CA SER A 20 -8.93 19.28 17.07
C SER A 20 -9.70 17.99 16.85
N SER A 21 -9.32 17.22 15.82
CA SER A 21 -9.80 15.86 15.60
C SER A 21 -9.46 15.05 16.86
N CYS A 22 -10.38 15.00 17.79
CA CYS A 22 -10.28 14.18 18.99
C CYS A 22 -10.39 12.72 18.55
N GLY A 23 -9.26 12.01 18.46
CA GLY A 23 -9.26 10.57 18.32
C GLY A 23 -9.98 9.98 19.54
N THR A 24 -10.94 9.07 19.31
CA THR A 24 -11.62 8.34 20.37
C THR A 24 -10.58 7.54 21.15
N THR A 25 -10.46 7.83 22.45
CA THR A 25 -9.59 7.09 23.37
C THR A 25 -10.07 5.64 23.47
N SER A 26 -9.15 4.72 23.32
CA SER A 26 -9.41 3.29 23.50
C SER A 26 -9.60 2.95 24.98
N ASP A 27 -10.37 1.89 25.28
CA ASP A 27 -10.45 1.32 26.62
C ASP A 27 -9.16 0.61 27.08
N PHE A 28 -8.18 0.46 26.19
CA PHE A 28 -6.88 -0.14 26.49
C PHE A 28 -5.94 0.91 27.09
N LYS A 29 -5.71 0.85 28.39
CA LYS A 29 -4.96 1.88 29.15
C LYS A 29 -3.44 1.74 29.07
N GLY A 30 -2.93 0.66 28.56
CA GLY A 30 -1.48 0.36 28.61
C GLY A 30 -0.63 0.98 27.51
N VAL A 31 -1.24 1.45 26.40
CA VAL A 31 -0.50 1.92 25.22
C VAL A 31 -1.28 3.02 24.53
N ASP A 32 -0.64 4.14 24.24
CA ASP A 32 -1.15 5.16 23.33
C ASP A 32 -0.48 5.03 21.96
N LEU A 33 -1.24 5.30 20.91
CA LEU A 33 -0.73 5.32 19.54
C LEU A 33 -0.83 6.71 18.94
N LYS A 34 0.31 7.23 18.48
CA LYS A 34 0.37 8.34 17.53
C LYS A 34 0.64 7.78 16.15
N LEU A 35 -0.12 8.25 15.18
CA LEU A 35 -0.03 7.81 13.80
C LEU A 35 0.10 9.01 12.88
N GLU A 36 1.16 9.04 12.09
CA GLU A 36 1.37 10.00 11.00
C GLU A 36 1.22 9.27 9.66
N ILE A 37 0.53 9.89 8.72
CA ILE A 37 0.28 9.36 7.37
C ILE A 37 0.88 10.33 6.37
N LEU A 38 1.72 9.82 5.47
CA LEU A 38 2.39 10.60 4.45
C LEU A 38 2.14 10.00 3.06
N PRO A 39 1.80 10.81 2.04
CA PRO A 39 1.57 12.25 2.10
C PRO A 39 0.28 12.61 2.85
N ASP A 40 0.13 13.87 3.26
CA ASP A 40 -1.08 14.36 3.96
C ASP A 40 -2.34 14.25 3.10
N THR A 41 -2.22 14.46 1.80
CA THR A 41 -3.29 14.22 0.83
C THR A 41 -3.19 12.76 0.37
N VAL A 42 -4.16 11.95 0.78
CA VAL A 42 -4.25 10.54 0.38
C VAL A 42 -5.09 10.43 -0.88
N THR A 43 -4.58 9.73 -1.89
CA THR A 43 -5.37 9.37 -3.07
C THR A 43 -5.52 7.86 -3.16
N ASP A 44 -6.51 7.38 -3.91
CA ASP A 44 -6.50 5.97 -4.31
C ASP A 44 -5.33 5.69 -5.25
N PHE A 45 -5.02 4.42 -5.45
CA PHE A 45 -3.89 3.97 -6.26
C PHE A 45 -2.55 4.62 -5.87
N LEU A 46 -2.32 4.81 -4.57
CA LEU A 46 -1.14 5.45 -3.99
C LEU A 46 -0.56 4.61 -2.85
N TYR A 47 0.76 4.62 -2.72
CA TYR A 47 1.42 4.18 -1.49
C TYR A 47 1.41 5.30 -0.45
N VAL A 48 0.91 4.98 0.74
CA VAL A 48 1.00 5.86 1.91
C VAL A 48 2.01 5.26 2.88
N LYS A 49 2.87 6.12 3.44
CA LYS A 49 3.75 5.76 4.54
C LYS A 49 3.03 6.04 5.85
N MET A 50 2.88 5.02 6.67
CA MET A 50 2.32 5.15 8.01
C MET A 50 3.45 5.02 9.03
N ASN A 51 3.69 6.09 9.78
CA ASN A 51 4.67 6.13 10.88
C ASN A 51 3.93 5.89 12.19
N TYR A 52 4.26 4.79 12.85
CA TYR A 52 3.68 4.37 14.13
C TYR A 52 4.62 4.78 15.27
N GLU A 53 4.06 5.42 16.29
CA GLU A 53 4.73 5.69 17.56
C GLU A 53 3.82 5.24 18.70
N PHE A 54 4.21 4.18 19.38
CA PHE A 54 3.53 3.64 20.54
C PHE A 54 4.21 4.11 21.81
N ASP A 55 3.46 4.82 22.66
CA ASP A 55 3.88 5.22 24.00
C ASP A 55 3.40 4.17 25.01
N VAL A 56 4.32 3.40 25.59
CA VAL A 56 4.01 2.37 26.59
C VAL A 56 3.88 3.02 27.97
N LYS A 57 2.68 3.00 28.53
CA LYS A 57 2.33 3.68 29.76
C LYS A 57 2.66 2.89 31.03
N ASP A 58 2.59 3.54 32.19
CA ASP A 58 2.84 2.94 33.49
C ASP A 58 1.85 1.80 33.82
N GLU A 59 0.61 1.89 33.31
CA GLU A 59 -0.43 0.88 33.47
C GLU A 59 -0.26 -0.35 32.55
N PHE A 60 0.78 -0.37 31.73
CA PHE A 60 1.02 -1.49 30.83
C PHE A 60 1.33 -2.80 31.59
N SER A 61 0.42 -3.74 31.50
CA SER A 61 0.52 -5.05 32.18
C SER A 61 1.24 -6.12 31.36
N GLY A 62 1.78 -5.75 30.17
CA GLY A 62 2.37 -6.67 29.21
C GLY A 62 1.38 -7.15 28.15
N LEU A 63 1.92 -7.48 26.99
CA LEU A 63 1.22 -8.17 25.89
C LEU A 63 2.09 -9.36 25.49
N ASP A 64 1.47 -10.47 25.16
CA ASP A 64 2.16 -11.61 24.56
C ASP A 64 2.28 -11.43 23.03
N ASP A 65 3.11 -12.25 22.41
CA ASP A 65 3.42 -12.16 20.98
C ASP A 65 2.31 -12.74 20.07
N ASP A 66 1.19 -13.23 20.66
CA ASP A 66 0.00 -13.64 19.91
C ASP A 66 -0.84 -12.45 19.43
N TYR A 67 -0.63 -11.26 20.03
CA TYR A 67 -1.27 -10.05 19.56
C TYR A 67 -0.80 -9.65 18.17
N ARG A 68 -1.71 -9.03 17.43
CA ARG A 68 -1.49 -8.39 16.12
C ARG A 68 -1.95 -6.94 16.19
N ILE A 69 -1.34 -6.12 15.38
CA ILE A 69 -1.85 -4.80 15.07
C ILE A 69 -2.79 -4.96 13.89
N PHE A 70 -4.05 -4.56 14.02
CA PHE A 70 -4.95 -4.45 12.88
C PHE A 70 -4.95 -3.03 12.35
N VAL A 71 -5.02 -2.90 11.03
CA VAL A 71 -5.12 -1.63 10.30
C VAL A 71 -6.20 -1.81 9.27
N HIS A 72 -7.36 -1.22 9.50
CA HIS A 72 -8.53 -1.41 8.67
C HIS A 72 -8.97 -0.07 8.06
N PHE A 73 -9.17 -0.07 6.75
CA PHE A 73 -9.72 1.05 5.99
C PHE A 73 -11.14 0.71 5.55
N TRP A 74 -12.12 1.47 6.01
CA TRP A 74 -13.53 1.24 5.75
C TRP A 74 -14.12 2.36 4.93
N ARG A 75 -14.77 2.05 3.82
CA ARG A 75 -15.57 2.98 3.06
C ARG A 75 -16.81 3.34 3.89
N LEU A 76 -17.00 4.63 4.20
CA LEU A 76 -18.16 5.05 5.00
C LEU A 76 -19.45 5.00 4.21
N LYS A 77 -19.39 5.28 2.89
CA LYS A 77 -20.54 5.27 1.98
C LYS A 77 -21.13 3.85 1.84
N THR A 78 -20.34 2.84 1.59
CA THR A 78 -20.78 1.46 1.34
C THR A 78 -20.72 0.56 2.57
N LYS A 79 -20.00 0.97 3.63
CA LYS A 79 -19.71 0.20 4.84
C LYS A 79 -18.89 -1.09 4.56
N GLU A 80 -18.15 -1.08 3.48
CA GLU A 80 -17.26 -2.18 3.09
C GLU A 80 -15.83 -1.92 3.54
N MET A 81 -15.11 -2.99 3.85
CA MET A 81 -13.68 -2.92 4.11
C MET A 81 -12.96 -2.77 2.77
N LEU A 82 -12.28 -1.63 2.58
CA LEU A 82 -11.50 -1.36 1.39
C LEU A 82 -10.20 -2.18 1.39
N LEU A 83 -9.50 -2.17 2.51
CA LEU A 83 -8.27 -2.93 2.69
C LEU A 83 -7.95 -3.12 4.18
N GLN A 84 -7.09 -4.09 4.46
CA GLN A 84 -6.51 -4.32 5.78
C GLN A 84 -5.00 -4.56 5.65
N ASP A 85 -4.23 -4.16 6.68
CA ASP A 85 -2.79 -4.41 6.81
C ASP A 85 -2.46 -4.92 8.22
N ASP A 86 -3.01 -6.09 8.57
CA ASP A 86 -2.78 -6.69 9.87
C ASP A 86 -1.36 -7.24 9.97
N HIS A 87 -0.62 -6.85 11.02
CA HIS A 87 0.80 -7.16 11.14
C HIS A 87 1.27 -7.28 12.59
N THR A 88 2.50 -7.73 12.77
CA THR A 88 3.25 -7.63 14.03
C THR A 88 4.25 -6.48 13.95
N PRO A 89 4.49 -5.74 15.05
CA PRO A 89 5.55 -4.75 15.09
C PRO A 89 6.92 -5.44 14.97
N GLY A 90 7.91 -4.69 14.46
CA GLY A 90 9.29 -5.22 14.34
C GLY A 90 9.93 -5.63 15.67
N LYS A 91 9.55 -4.95 16.78
CA LYS A 91 9.88 -5.36 18.15
C LYS A 91 8.72 -6.17 18.71
N PRO A 92 8.92 -7.44 19.13
CA PRO A 92 7.89 -8.28 19.72
C PRO A 92 7.21 -7.62 20.93
N PHE A 93 5.91 -7.81 21.09
CA PHE A 93 5.13 -7.21 22.20
C PHE A 93 5.65 -7.63 23.59
N SER A 94 6.10 -8.89 23.74
CA SER A 94 6.68 -9.40 24.99
C SER A 94 7.95 -8.66 25.44
N GLN A 95 8.55 -7.88 24.55
CA GLN A 95 9.75 -7.09 24.83
C GLN A 95 9.47 -5.60 25.10
N TRP A 96 8.20 -5.17 25.02
CA TRP A 96 7.82 -3.80 25.31
C TRP A 96 7.91 -3.53 26.82
N LYS A 97 8.42 -2.36 27.17
CA LYS A 97 8.64 -1.93 28.58
C LYS A 97 7.94 -0.63 28.85
N THR A 98 7.43 -0.49 30.05
CA THR A 98 6.87 0.76 30.59
C THR A 98 7.82 1.93 30.35
N GLY A 99 7.26 3.06 29.89
CA GLY A 99 8.01 4.26 29.55
C GLY A 99 8.74 4.22 28.21
N GLU A 100 8.60 3.15 27.45
CA GLU A 100 9.24 3.00 26.15
C GLU A 100 8.42 3.62 25.02
N HIS A 101 9.12 4.15 24.00
CA HIS A 101 8.55 4.57 22.72
C HIS A 101 8.93 3.58 21.64
N VAL A 102 7.97 2.80 21.14
CA VAL A 102 8.19 1.85 20.05
C VAL A 102 7.80 2.50 18.73
N ARG A 103 8.76 2.65 17.82
CA ARG A 103 8.59 3.36 16.54
C ARG A 103 8.95 2.45 15.37
N TYR A 104 8.12 2.49 14.33
CA TYR A 104 8.42 1.88 13.03
C TYR A 104 7.53 2.50 11.95
N SER A 105 7.83 2.19 10.69
CA SER A 105 7.04 2.63 9.53
C SER A 105 6.61 1.46 8.69
N ARG A 106 5.48 1.62 8.00
CA ARG A 106 5.00 0.71 6.95
C ARG A 106 4.56 1.48 5.72
N MET A 107 4.74 0.88 4.55
CA MET A 107 4.18 1.35 3.31
C MET A 107 2.92 0.54 3.02
N ILE A 108 1.79 1.22 2.85
CA ILE A 108 0.49 0.61 2.57
C ILE A 108 0.00 1.13 1.23
N PHE A 109 -0.39 0.22 0.35
CA PHE A 109 -0.97 0.58 -0.94
C PHE A 109 -2.48 0.73 -0.81
N ILE A 110 -3.00 1.92 -1.13
CA ILE A 110 -4.43 2.18 -1.28
C ILE A 110 -4.82 1.74 -2.70
N PRO A 111 -5.65 0.69 -2.87
CA PRO A 111 -6.03 0.22 -4.20
C PRO A 111 -6.88 1.25 -4.93
N LYS A 112 -6.94 1.14 -6.26
CA LYS A 112 -7.92 1.91 -7.03
C LYS A 112 -9.31 1.40 -6.71
N PHE A 113 -10.19 2.29 -6.25
CA PHE A 113 -11.57 1.94 -5.90
C PHE A 113 -12.61 2.96 -6.41
N PHE A 114 -12.16 4.12 -6.87
CA PHE A 114 -13.04 5.07 -7.49
C PHE A 114 -13.48 4.62 -8.89
N ASN A 115 -14.75 4.84 -9.18
CA ASN A 115 -15.30 4.74 -10.53
C ASN A 115 -15.58 6.16 -11.03
N GLU A 116 -14.66 6.73 -11.79
CA GLU A 116 -14.79 8.10 -12.34
C GLU A 116 -15.93 8.24 -13.36
N TYR A 117 -16.54 7.12 -13.78
CA TYR A 117 -17.71 7.09 -14.67
C TYR A 117 -19.04 7.04 -13.90
N ASP A 118 -19.00 6.95 -12.58
CA ASP A 118 -20.19 7.02 -11.74
C ASP A 118 -20.78 8.43 -11.79
N ILE A 119 -22.10 8.54 -12.02
CA ILE A 119 -22.79 9.84 -12.09
C ILE A 119 -22.73 10.62 -10.78
N ASP A 120 -22.59 9.92 -9.66
CA ASP A 120 -22.48 10.47 -8.30
C ASP A 120 -21.02 10.63 -7.84
N PHE A 121 -20.06 10.58 -8.77
CA PHE A 121 -18.65 10.73 -8.45
C PHE A 121 -18.30 12.19 -8.11
N GLU A 122 -17.87 12.41 -6.86
CA GLU A 122 -17.52 13.73 -6.33
C GLU A 122 -16.00 14.01 -6.31
N GLY A 123 -15.18 13.07 -6.79
CA GLY A 123 -13.71 13.19 -6.81
C GLY A 123 -13.03 12.74 -5.51
N TYR A 124 -13.77 12.48 -4.44
CA TYR A 124 -13.27 12.00 -3.17
C TYR A 124 -14.27 11.10 -2.44
N GLU A 125 -13.79 10.36 -1.44
CA GLU A 125 -14.65 9.59 -0.54
C GLU A 125 -14.05 9.59 0.87
N GLU A 126 -14.92 9.64 1.89
CA GLU A 126 -14.52 9.49 3.29
C GLU A 126 -14.26 8.03 3.63
N ILE A 127 -13.05 7.74 4.09
CA ILE A 127 -12.57 6.42 4.53
C ILE A 127 -12.24 6.49 6.01
N ARG A 128 -12.81 5.58 6.80
CA ARG A 128 -12.46 5.45 8.20
C ARG A 128 -11.27 4.52 8.36
N LEU A 129 -10.14 5.07 8.78
CA LEU A 129 -9.00 4.31 9.26
C LEU A 129 -9.19 3.97 10.73
N THR A 130 -9.03 2.70 11.08
CA THR A 130 -9.04 2.20 12.44
C THR A 130 -7.81 1.33 12.67
N VAL A 131 -7.04 1.65 13.73
CA VAL A 131 -5.84 0.89 14.12
C VAL A 131 -6.00 0.43 15.56
N GLY A 132 -5.59 -0.79 15.86
CA GLY A 132 -5.68 -1.33 17.21
C GLY A 132 -4.99 -2.66 17.37
N LEU A 133 -5.30 -3.34 18.47
CA LEU A 133 -4.71 -4.62 18.87
C LEU A 133 -5.79 -5.71 18.91
N TYR A 134 -5.43 -6.94 18.58
CA TYR A 134 -6.29 -8.11 18.74
C TYR A 134 -5.46 -9.39 18.75
N LYS A 135 -6.05 -10.48 19.29
CA LYS A 135 -5.55 -11.84 19.13
C LYS A 135 -6.39 -12.57 18.08
N PRO A 136 -5.80 -13.12 17.01
CA PRO A 136 -6.57 -13.80 15.96
C PRO A 136 -7.45 -14.95 16.46
N ALA A 137 -7.00 -15.67 17.50
CA ALA A 137 -7.76 -16.79 18.08
C ALA A 137 -8.93 -16.33 18.97
N GLN A 138 -8.94 -15.08 19.45
CA GLN A 138 -9.89 -14.52 20.41
C GLN A 138 -10.29 -13.08 20.02
N GLU A 139 -10.53 -12.81 18.73
CA GLU A 139 -10.71 -11.46 18.21
C GLU A 139 -11.80 -10.67 18.95
N LYS A 140 -12.96 -11.26 19.21
CA LYS A 140 -14.08 -10.56 19.84
C LYS A 140 -13.81 -10.07 21.26
N GLU A 141 -12.94 -10.77 21.99
CA GLU A 141 -12.65 -10.51 23.40
C GLU A 141 -11.42 -9.64 23.60
N THR A 142 -10.55 -9.59 22.58
CA THR A 142 -9.22 -8.96 22.69
C THR A 142 -9.02 -7.78 21.74
N LYS A 143 -10.08 -7.34 21.06
CA LYS A 143 -10.00 -6.24 20.09
C LYS A 143 -10.08 -4.88 20.78
N PHE A 144 -8.97 -4.13 20.73
CA PHE A 144 -8.85 -2.79 21.28
C PHE A 144 -8.54 -1.78 20.18
N ILE A 145 -9.32 -0.72 20.08
CA ILE A 145 -9.05 0.38 19.16
C ILE A 145 -8.11 1.37 19.85
N LEU A 146 -6.94 1.60 19.25
CA LEU A 146 -5.94 2.58 19.73
C LEU A 146 -6.03 3.90 18.98
N TYR A 147 -6.46 3.88 17.71
CA TYR A 147 -6.52 5.05 16.86
C TYR A 147 -7.68 4.93 15.87
N GLN A 148 -8.38 6.02 15.65
CA GLN A 148 -9.41 6.11 14.62
C GLN A 148 -9.42 7.52 14.01
N LYS A 149 -9.47 7.59 12.68
CA LYS A 149 -9.53 8.85 11.93
C LYS A 149 -10.36 8.66 10.67
N VAL A 150 -11.12 9.68 10.29
CA VAL A 150 -11.70 9.78 8.95
C VAL A 150 -10.70 10.47 8.04
N LEU A 151 -10.38 9.85 6.93
CA LEU A 151 -9.50 10.36 5.89
C LEU A 151 -10.37 10.74 4.70
N ASN A 152 -10.07 11.88 4.09
CA ASN A 152 -10.59 12.24 2.79
C ASN A 152 -9.63 11.65 1.75
N VAL A 153 -10.07 10.63 1.02
CA VAL A 153 -9.27 10.02 -0.04
C VAL A 153 -9.76 10.56 -1.37
N GLU A 154 -8.86 11.16 -2.12
CA GLU A 154 -9.15 11.74 -3.43
C GLU A 154 -8.91 10.72 -4.54
N SER A 155 -9.58 10.88 -5.68
CA SER A 155 -9.26 10.08 -6.86
C SER A 155 -7.86 10.41 -7.37
N ALA A 156 -7.11 9.39 -7.74
CA ALA A 156 -5.82 9.59 -8.39
C ALA A 156 -5.99 10.38 -9.69
N SER A 157 -5.04 11.25 -9.98
CA SER A 157 -5.06 12.03 -11.22
C SER A 157 -5.20 11.13 -12.45
N LEU A 158 -6.09 11.49 -13.35
CA LEU A 158 -6.23 10.84 -14.67
C LEU A 158 -4.97 10.99 -15.53
N ASN A 159 -4.08 11.92 -15.17
CA ASN A 159 -2.79 12.14 -15.84
C ASN A 159 -1.65 11.27 -15.29
N ALA A 160 -1.97 10.28 -14.47
CA ALA A 160 -0.98 9.33 -14.02
C ALA A 160 -0.41 8.55 -15.21
N PRO A 161 0.92 8.26 -15.22
CA PRO A 161 1.53 7.52 -16.32
C PRO A 161 0.83 6.19 -16.56
N GLU A 162 0.45 5.93 -17.80
CA GLU A 162 -0.12 4.66 -18.18
C GLU A 162 0.97 3.59 -18.24
N LEU A 163 0.63 2.37 -17.79
CA LEU A 163 1.47 1.20 -17.89
C LEU A 163 0.66 0.05 -18.49
N TRP A 164 1.13 -0.53 -19.57
CA TRP A 164 0.47 -1.68 -20.20
C TRP A 164 1.43 -2.80 -20.53
N HIS A 165 0.91 -4.02 -20.45
CA HIS A 165 1.66 -5.24 -20.73
C HIS A 165 1.78 -5.45 -22.25
N ASP A 166 3.01 -5.56 -22.74
CA ASP A 166 3.31 -5.82 -24.16
C ASP A 166 3.66 -7.30 -24.36
N ALA A 167 4.90 -7.63 -24.67
CA ALA A 167 5.33 -8.99 -24.96
C ALA A 167 5.71 -9.79 -23.70
N GLY A 168 5.64 -11.11 -23.79
CA GLY A 168 6.19 -12.03 -22.78
C GLY A 168 5.35 -12.21 -21.51
N TRP A 169 4.08 -11.87 -21.55
CA TRP A 169 3.14 -12.05 -20.44
C TRP A 169 2.16 -13.19 -20.73
N ASN A 170 1.89 -13.98 -19.71
CA ASN A 170 0.76 -14.91 -19.69
C ASN A 170 -0.52 -14.18 -19.27
N GLN A 171 -1.69 -14.82 -19.43
CA GLN A 171 -2.97 -14.26 -19.00
C GLN A 171 -2.99 -14.04 -17.48
N PRO A 172 -3.76 -13.05 -16.97
CA PRO A 172 -3.91 -12.84 -15.55
C PRO A 172 -4.58 -14.04 -14.88
N GLU A 173 -4.11 -14.36 -13.69
CA GLU A 173 -4.66 -15.41 -12.84
C GLU A 173 -5.14 -14.84 -11.52
N HIS A 174 -6.12 -15.52 -10.90
CA HIS A 174 -6.68 -15.14 -9.61
C HIS A 174 -7.03 -16.36 -8.79
N ASP A 175 -6.63 -16.36 -7.51
CA ASP A 175 -7.01 -17.41 -6.55
C ASP A 175 -7.49 -16.79 -5.24
N GLN A 176 -8.80 -16.85 -5.00
CA GLN A 176 -9.45 -16.37 -3.78
C GLN A 176 -9.09 -17.17 -2.52
N LYS A 177 -8.51 -18.38 -2.65
CA LYS A 177 -8.07 -19.18 -1.51
C LYS A 177 -6.82 -18.62 -0.84
N ILE A 178 -6.08 -17.78 -1.54
CA ILE A 178 -4.92 -17.09 -0.98
C ILE A 178 -5.44 -16.05 0.02
N LYS A 179 -5.06 -16.20 1.30
CA LYS A 179 -5.57 -15.36 2.39
C LYS A 179 -5.13 -13.91 2.28
N ASP A 180 -3.92 -13.66 1.77
CA ASP A 180 -3.38 -12.31 1.61
C ASP A 180 -3.86 -11.71 0.28
N PRO A 181 -4.71 -10.68 0.29
CA PRO A 181 -5.28 -10.08 -0.92
C PRO A 181 -4.20 -9.51 -1.85
N ASN A 182 -3.03 -9.16 -1.34
CA ASN A 182 -1.91 -8.65 -2.14
C ASN A 182 -1.31 -9.69 -3.09
N TYR A 183 -1.65 -10.97 -2.93
CA TYR A 183 -1.12 -12.08 -3.70
C TYR A 183 -2.20 -12.92 -4.39
N GLN A 184 -3.45 -12.50 -4.34
CA GLN A 184 -4.58 -13.23 -4.96
C GLN A 184 -4.60 -13.13 -6.47
N SER A 185 -3.99 -12.09 -7.04
CA SER A 185 -3.96 -11.89 -8.50
C SER A 185 -2.53 -11.73 -8.98
N TRP A 186 -2.20 -12.35 -10.11
CA TRP A 186 -0.87 -12.25 -10.68
C TRP A 186 -0.89 -12.48 -12.20
N ARG A 187 0.24 -12.15 -12.83
CA ARG A 187 0.59 -12.62 -14.16
C ARG A 187 1.94 -13.33 -14.10
N TRP A 188 2.04 -14.43 -14.81
CA TRP A 188 3.33 -15.05 -15.07
C TRP A 188 4.03 -14.33 -16.22
N THR A 189 5.33 -14.09 -16.06
CA THR A 189 6.18 -13.72 -17.17
C THR A 189 6.59 -14.99 -17.94
N LYS A 190 7.02 -14.82 -19.19
CA LYS A 190 7.93 -15.75 -19.85
C LYS A 190 9.37 -15.41 -19.43
N LYS A 191 10.36 -15.92 -20.18
CA LYS A 191 11.77 -15.62 -19.91
C LYS A 191 12.06 -14.11 -19.91
N THR A 192 11.41 -13.38 -20.79
CA THR A 192 11.46 -11.91 -20.87
C THR A 192 10.04 -11.39 -21.02
N ALA A 193 9.66 -10.45 -20.17
CA ALA A 193 8.38 -9.75 -20.24
C ALA A 193 8.63 -8.24 -20.33
N VAL A 194 7.81 -7.54 -21.12
CA VAL A 194 7.93 -6.13 -21.41
C VAL A 194 6.64 -5.42 -21.02
N CYS A 195 6.78 -4.31 -20.27
CA CYS A 195 5.75 -3.30 -20.15
C CYS A 195 6.18 -2.06 -20.91
N ILE A 196 5.23 -1.41 -21.58
CA ILE A 196 5.39 -0.06 -22.09
C ILE A 196 4.83 0.89 -21.04
N VAL A 197 5.58 1.92 -20.73
CA VAL A 197 5.22 2.89 -19.68
C VAL A 197 5.28 4.29 -20.26
N GLN A 198 4.20 5.06 -20.09
CA GLN A 198 4.19 6.47 -20.45
C GLN A 198 5.23 7.21 -19.62
N ASN A 199 6.06 8.01 -20.29
CA ASN A 199 7.19 8.71 -19.67
C ASN A 199 6.73 10.06 -19.06
N PRO A 200 6.68 10.19 -17.73
CA PRO A 200 6.28 11.45 -17.10
C PRO A 200 7.38 12.51 -17.18
N ARG A 201 8.62 12.13 -17.60
CA ARG A 201 9.80 13.00 -17.69
C ARG A 201 10.17 13.65 -16.36
N LYS A 202 9.75 13.06 -15.26
CA LYS A 202 10.02 13.47 -13.88
C LYS A 202 10.56 12.31 -13.07
N GLU A 203 11.22 12.60 -11.96
CA GLU A 203 11.61 11.57 -11.02
C GLU A 203 10.37 10.75 -10.63
N SER A 204 10.51 9.43 -10.67
CA SER A 204 9.38 8.51 -10.53
C SER A 204 9.69 7.37 -9.57
N LEU A 205 8.65 6.86 -8.93
CA LEU A 205 8.69 5.69 -8.07
C LEU A 205 8.21 4.47 -8.85
N LEU A 206 9.03 3.42 -8.90
CA LEU A 206 8.68 2.11 -9.41
C LEU A 206 8.66 1.12 -8.26
N ILE A 207 7.54 0.41 -8.07
CA ILE A 207 7.43 -0.68 -7.10
C ILE A 207 7.02 -1.94 -7.83
N ILE A 208 7.75 -3.03 -7.59
CA ILE A 208 7.50 -4.35 -8.18
C ILE A 208 7.35 -5.36 -7.05
N ARG A 209 6.17 -5.98 -6.96
CA ARG A 209 5.95 -7.13 -6.08
C ARG A 209 5.87 -8.38 -6.93
N GLY A 210 6.75 -9.32 -6.66
CA GLY A 210 6.87 -10.54 -7.46
C GLY A 210 7.07 -11.79 -6.62
N GLY A 211 7.10 -12.92 -7.31
CA GLY A 211 7.34 -14.22 -6.71
C GLY A 211 8.04 -15.18 -7.66
N VAL A 212 8.79 -16.11 -7.08
CA VAL A 212 9.48 -17.20 -7.75
C VAL A 212 9.02 -18.53 -7.17
N ASP A 213 8.88 -19.54 -8.00
CA ASP A 213 8.59 -20.89 -7.52
C ASP A 213 9.90 -21.63 -7.17
N LYS A 214 10.34 -21.43 -5.93
CA LYS A 214 11.57 -22.08 -5.43
C LYS A 214 11.51 -23.60 -5.37
N SER A 215 10.33 -24.19 -5.45
CA SER A 215 10.18 -25.65 -5.52
C SER A 215 10.54 -26.19 -6.91
N LYS A 216 10.39 -25.36 -7.94
CA LYS A 216 10.73 -25.70 -9.35
C LYS A 216 12.11 -25.18 -9.72
N ILE A 217 12.42 -23.93 -9.36
CA ILE A 217 13.69 -23.26 -9.67
C ILE A 217 14.24 -22.60 -8.41
N PRO A 218 15.04 -23.32 -7.58
CA PRO A 218 15.54 -22.81 -6.30
C PRO A 218 16.42 -21.55 -6.41
N ASP A 219 17.17 -21.45 -7.51
CA ASP A 219 18.21 -20.45 -7.78
C ASP A 219 17.86 -19.56 -8.99
N GLN A 220 16.56 -19.25 -9.18
CA GLN A 220 16.10 -18.39 -10.26
C GLN A 220 16.56 -16.95 -10.06
N LYS A 221 17.29 -16.42 -11.04
CA LYS A 221 17.76 -15.04 -11.07
C LYS A 221 16.74 -14.15 -11.75
N VAL A 222 16.55 -12.94 -11.23
CA VAL A 222 15.63 -11.92 -11.75
C VAL A 222 16.42 -10.67 -12.12
N ILE A 223 16.08 -10.06 -13.25
CA ILE A 223 16.71 -8.85 -13.77
C ILE A 223 15.61 -7.84 -14.13
N PHE A 224 15.71 -6.64 -13.59
CA PHE A 224 14.86 -5.51 -14.00
C PHE A 224 15.65 -4.50 -14.80
N LYS A 225 15.06 -4.00 -15.88
CA LYS A 225 15.68 -2.99 -16.76
C LYS A 225 14.69 -1.87 -17.09
N ILE A 226 15.23 -0.67 -17.28
CA ILE A 226 14.54 0.43 -17.95
C ILE A 226 15.21 0.60 -19.30
N ASN A 227 14.46 0.42 -20.39
CA ASN A 227 15.01 0.28 -21.75
C ASN A 227 16.11 -0.81 -21.74
N ASP A 228 17.34 -0.46 -22.13
CA ASP A 228 18.47 -1.38 -22.14
C ASP A 228 19.35 -1.31 -20.87
N GLN A 229 18.99 -0.46 -19.90
CA GLN A 229 19.77 -0.24 -18.67
C GLN A 229 19.28 -1.13 -17.54
N VAL A 230 20.17 -1.96 -16.99
CA VAL A 230 19.88 -2.77 -15.81
C VAL A 230 19.66 -1.87 -14.61
N LEU A 231 18.53 -2.06 -13.93
CA LEU A 231 18.25 -1.48 -12.61
C LEU A 231 18.84 -2.33 -11.51
N GLU A 232 18.52 -3.62 -11.53
CA GLU A 232 19.00 -4.61 -10.58
C GLU A 232 18.99 -6.02 -11.20
N GLU A 233 19.96 -6.82 -10.80
CA GLU A 233 20.01 -8.26 -11.00
C GLU A 233 20.16 -8.90 -9.60
N PHE A 234 19.28 -9.86 -9.27
CA PHE A 234 19.30 -10.46 -7.93
C PHE A 234 18.75 -11.89 -7.93
N LEU A 235 19.11 -12.63 -6.88
CA LEU A 235 18.50 -13.91 -6.51
C LEU A 235 17.52 -13.65 -5.36
N PRO A 236 16.21 -13.86 -5.55
CA PRO A 236 15.25 -13.70 -4.45
C PRO A 236 15.59 -14.65 -3.28
N GLU A 237 15.73 -14.13 -2.07
CA GLU A 237 16.02 -14.94 -0.87
C GLU A 237 14.83 -15.83 -0.50
N THR A 238 13.60 -15.28 -0.64
CA THR A 238 12.35 -15.97 -0.35
C THR A 238 11.53 -16.18 -1.63
N ALA A 239 10.45 -16.95 -1.54
CA ALA A 239 9.53 -17.16 -2.65
C ALA A 239 8.81 -15.89 -3.11
N ARG A 240 8.77 -14.85 -2.29
CA ARG A 240 8.14 -13.56 -2.58
C ARG A 240 9.12 -12.42 -2.33
N PHE A 241 9.04 -11.37 -3.12
CA PHE A 241 9.86 -10.18 -2.97
C PHE A 241 9.06 -8.92 -3.30
N GLU A 242 9.49 -7.80 -2.74
CA GLU A 242 9.08 -6.47 -3.14
C GLU A 242 10.32 -5.61 -3.34
N LYS A 243 10.37 -4.88 -4.45
CA LYS A 243 11.46 -3.98 -4.83
C LYS A 243 10.92 -2.60 -5.10
N GLU A 244 11.62 -1.61 -4.60
CA GLU A 244 11.31 -0.20 -4.75
C GLU A 244 12.49 0.55 -5.36
N TYR A 245 12.22 1.36 -6.40
CA TYR A 245 13.24 2.13 -7.11
C TYR A 245 12.78 3.56 -7.31
N VAL A 246 13.67 4.50 -7.05
CA VAL A 246 13.53 5.89 -7.52
C VAL A 246 14.20 6.00 -8.87
N ILE A 247 13.42 6.30 -9.90
CA ILE A 247 13.85 6.36 -11.30
C ILE A 247 14.07 7.81 -11.70
N ALA A 248 15.32 8.18 -11.92
CA ALA A 248 15.66 9.50 -12.45
C ALA A 248 15.18 9.67 -13.90
N PRO A 249 14.76 10.89 -14.31
CA PRO A 249 14.26 11.15 -15.67
C PRO A 249 15.20 10.69 -16.77
N GLY A 250 16.52 10.84 -16.59
CA GLY A 250 17.53 10.45 -17.58
C GLY A 250 17.57 8.95 -17.88
N LYS A 251 17.10 8.08 -16.96
CA LYS A 251 17.00 6.62 -17.22
C LYS A 251 15.84 6.26 -18.14
N MET A 252 14.78 7.04 -18.14
CA MET A 252 13.60 6.81 -18.97
C MET A 252 13.77 7.30 -20.41
N GLY A 253 14.79 8.17 -20.66
CA GLY A 253 15.03 8.76 -21.96
C GLY A 253 14.11 9.95 -22.26
N SER A 254 14.11 10.41 -23.52
CA SER A 254 13.33 11.57 -23.98
C SER A 254 12.04 11.18 -24.72
N GLU A 255 11.87 9.91 -25.06
CA GLU A 255 10.71 9.41 -25.81
C GLU A 255 9.42 9.51 -24.97
N GLU A 256 8.28 9.48 -25.65
CA GLU A 256 6.95 9.51 -25.01
C GLU A 256 6.72 8.32 -24.12
N ASN A 257 7.27 7.17 -24.49
CA ASN A 257 7.19 5.94 -23.73
C ASN A 257 8.58 5.32 -23.54
N PHE A 258 8.72 4.52 -22.49
CA PHE A 258 9.89 3.70 -22.26
C PHE A 258 9.48 2.25 -21.96
N LYS A 259 10.45 1.34 -21.98
CA LYS A 259 10.23 -0.07 -21.67
C LYS A 259 10.69 -0.38 -20.25
N LEU A 260 9.79 -0.97 -19.45
CA LEU A 260 10.15 -1.73 -18.25
C LEU A 260 10.26 -3.19 -18.65
N ILE A 261 11.47 -3.77 -18.54
CA ILE A 261 11.75 -5.14 -18.93
C ILE A 261 12.02 -5.96 -17.68
N ILE A 262 11.37 -7.12 -17.59
CA ILE A 262 11.52 -8.10 -16.52
C ILE A 262 12.07 -9.37 -17.17
N GLU A 263 13.25 -9.78 -16.76
CA GLU A 263 13.90 -10.98 -17.28
C GLU A 263 14.16 -11.98 -16.16
N THR A 264 14.21 -13.25 -16.52
CA THR A 264 14.68 -14.32 -15.65
C THR A 264 15.63 -15.25 -16.43
N ASP A 265 16.63 -15.79 -15.75
CA ASP A 265 17.61 -16.71 -16.37
C ASP A 265 17.00 -18.07 -16.71
N LYS A 266 15.99 -18.52 -15.95
CA LYS A 266 15.34 -19.82 -16.05
C LYS A 266 13.84 -19.71 -16.06
N THR A 267 13.19 -20.61 -16.80
CA THR A 267 11.73 -20.79 -16.86
C THR A 267 11.41 -22.28 -16.74
N PHE A 268 10.16 -22.62 -16.53
CA PHE A 268 9.68 -23.99 -16.55
C PHE A 268 8.35 -24.09 -17.31
N ILE A 269 8.06 -25.30 -17.80
CA ILE A 269 6.76 -25.66 -18.40
C ILE A 269 6.15 -26.74 -17.50
N PRO A 270 4.99 -26.47 -16.86
CA PRO A 270 4.41 -27.41 -15.89
C PRO A 270 4.18 -28.82 -16.43
N SER A 271 3.69 -28.96 -17.66
CA SER A 271 3.46 -30.29 -18.30
C SER A 271 4.73 -31.10 -18.55
N GLU A 272 5.89 -30.43 -18.70
CA GLU A 272 7.18 -31.12 -18.82
C GLU A 272 7.70 -31.65 -17.48
N LEU A 273 7.24 -31.06 -16.36
CA LEU A 273 7.63 -31.46 -15.00
C LEU A 273 6.71 -32.53 -14.41
N ASP A 274 5.43 -32.52 -14.77
CA ASP A 274 4.42 -33.49 -14.32
C ASP A 274 3.43 -33.80 -15.46
N ALA A 275 3.45 -35.02 -15.94
CA ALA A 275 2.58 -35.52 -17.05
C ALA A 275 1.06 -35.44 -16.70
N ASN A 276 0.69 -35.26 -15.43
CA ASN A 276 -0.71 -35.11 -15.03
C ASN A 276 -1.17 -33.62 -15.09
N VAL A 277 -0.26 -32.69 -15.33
CA VAL A 277 -0.56 -31.26 -15.43
C VAL A 277 -0.69 -30.87 -16.89
N ASN A 278 -1.85 -30.36 -17.29
CA ASN A 278 -2.12 -29.90 -18.66
C ASN A 278 -1.89 -28.39 -18.75
N ASP A 279 -0.65 -27.94 -18.60
CA ASP A 279 -0.24 -26.54 -18.73
C ASP A 279 1.10 -26.47 -19.48
N ASP A 280 1.03 -26.09 -20.77
CA ASP A 280 2.17 -26.00 -21.69
C ASP A 280 2.77 -24.59 -21.75
N ARG A 281 2.35 -23.68 -20.86
CA ARG A 281 2.87 -22.31 -20.83
C ARG A 281 4.30 -22.27 -20.31
N GLU A 282 5.12 -21.44 -20.92
CA GLU A 282 6.40 -21.04 -20.35
C GLU A 282 6.15 -20.10 -19.17
N LEU A 283 6.60 -20.49 -17.97
CA LEU A 283 6.43 -19.74 -16.72
C LEU A 283 7.80 -19.30 -16.18
N GLY A 284 7.97 -17.99 -16.07
CA GLY A 284 9.15 -17.34 -15.48
C GLY A 284 8.93 -17.01 -14.02
N ILE A 285 8.51 -15.75 -13.74
CA ILE A 285 8.20 -15.29 -12.38
C ILE A 285 6.75 -14.76 -12.32
N GLN A 286 6.17 -14.80 -11.15
CA GLN A 286 4.88 -14.16 -10.88
C GLN A 286 5.08 -12.69 -10.61
N ILE A 287 4.26 -11.84 -11.22
CA ILE A 287 4.16 -10.42 -10.87
C ILE A 287 2.77 -10.17 -10.30
N PHE A 288 2.72 -9.86 -9.02
CA PHE A 288 1.50 -9.56 -8.28
C PHE A 288 1.11 -8.09 -8.41
N PHE A 289 2.11 -7.21 -8.53
CA PHE A 289 1.89 -5.78 -8.55
C PHE A 289 3.02 -5.04 -9.26
N LEU A 290 2.62 -4.10 -10.12
CA LEU A 290 3.49 -3.10 -10.75
C LEU A 290 2.89 -1.73 -10.49
N TYR A 291 3.68 -0.82 -9.91
CA TYR A 291 3.30 0.55 -9.64
C TYR A 291 4.36 1.50 -10.20
N PHE A 292 3.93 2.46 -11.00
CA PHE A 292 4.79 3.49 -11.53
C PHE A 292 4.09 4.85 -11.51
N ARG A 293 4.67 5.82 -10.83
CA ARG A 293 4.13 7.17 -10.64
C ARG A 293 5.23 8.19 -10.46
N GLU A 294 4.91 9.49 -10.66
CA GLU A 294 5.79 10.58 -10.21
C GLU A 294 6.12 10.41 -8.72
N ASN A 295 7.40 10.64 -8.38
CA ASN A 295 7.84 10.61 -6.99
C ASN A 295 7.44 11.93 -6.32
N THR A 296 6.48 11.86 -5.39
CA THR A 296 5.97 13.02 -4.64
C THR A 296 6.41 13.01 -3.18
N ARG A 297 7.44 12.20 -2.86
CA ARG A 297 7.98 12.06 -1.50
C ARG A 297 8.98 13.15 -1.15
#